data_d37857da0f5afaca92bfd551a9e30604
#
_entry.id   d37857da0f5afaca92bfd551a9e30604
#
_cell.length_a   1.000
_cell.length_b   1.000
_cell.length_c   1.000
_cell.angle_alpha   90.00
_cell.angle_beta   90.00
_cell.angle_gamma   90.00
#
_symmetry.space_group_name_H-M   'P 1'
#
loop_
_entity.id
_entity.type
_entity.pdbx_description
1 polymer ?
#
loop_
_entity_poly.entity_id
_entity_poly.type
_entity_poly.pdbx_seq_one_letter_code
_entity_poly.pdbx_strand_id
1 'polypeptide(L)'
;MSYFPAAFAYSIANAKGGENVLFKTIRFKPRTGIIAAAAAVVMLIGTVLIKGAPAKPAAAEGVALPVIMYHGLLEDKSRQNKYVISVDEFKSDLRYLKDNGYSTVVVQDLIDYVKKGSPLPDKPIMLTFDDGFYNNYVYAYPLMKEFDYKMVLCPVGSYTDTFTENGDKHVAYSYLNWTDIKEMSDSGRVEIQSHTYDLHAIDQSHKGSKKVSGETADQYRERLVEDLSKMQQETTQNIGRTPTAFAYPYGAISKEALPILKELGFACTMTCESRTNTITRDPECLFELGRYLRPHGVSSSRYFEKTVKLQSS
;
A
#
# COMPACT_ATOMS: atom_id res chain seq x y z
N MET A 1 45.72 -48.88 28.67
CA MET A 1 45.06 -47.73 28.01
C MET A 1 44.38 -48.27 26.76
N SER A 2 43.09 -48.57 26.85
CA SER A 2 42.29 -49.16 25.81
C SER A 2 41.31 -48.15 25.26
N TYR A 3 41.44 -47.79 24.01
CA TYR A 3 40.48 -46.95 23.30
C TYR A 3 39.31 -47.82 22.78
N PHE A 4 38.10 -47.46 23.19
CA PHE A 4 36.85 -47.94 22.61
C PHE A 4 36.40 -47.00 21.48
N PRO A 5 36.05 -47.47 20.29
CA PRO A 5 35.38 -46.62 19.31
C PRO A 5 33.86 -46.57 19.56
N ALA A 6 33.31 -45.40 19.56
CA ALA A 6 31.89 -45.12 19.73
C ALA A 6 31.07 -45.64 18.53
N ALA A 7 30.03 -46.42 18.84
CA ALA A 7 29.04 -46.86 17.87
C ALA A 7 27.92 -45.80 17.83
N PHE A 8 27.66 -45.25 16.65
CA PHE A 8 26.46 -44.42 16.40
C PHE A 8 25.26 -45.30 16.04
N ALA A 9 24.23 -45.26 16.88
CA ALA A 9 22.93 -45.88 16.59
C ALA A 9 21.95 -44.86 16.08
N TYR A 10 21.36 -45.05 14.89
CA TYR A 10 20.20 -44.31 14.44
C TYR A 10 18.94 -45.14 14.75
N SER A 11 18.03 -44.56 15.49
CA SER A 11 16.70 -45.11 15.75
C SER A 11 15.68 -44.43 14.88
N ILE A 12 15.00 -45.16 14.00
CA ILE A 12 13.78 -44.70 13.31
C ILE A 12 12.62 -45.43 13.98
N ALA A 13 11.80 -44.68 14.72
CA ALA A 13 10.57 -45.18 15.29
C ALA A 13 9.43 -44.95 14.27
N ASN A 14 8.81 -46.05 13.81
CA ASN A 14 7.56 -45.98 13.05
C ASN A 14 6.49 -46.69 13.91
N ALA A 15 5.57 -45.94 14.48
CA ALA A 15 4.51 -46.46 15.35
C ALA A 15 3.26 -46.72 14.50
N LYS A 16 2.99 -48.04 14.24
CA LYS A 16 1.63 -48.57 14.14
C LYS A 16 1.66 -50.09 14.07
N GLY A 17 0.96 -50.79 14.98
CA GLY A 17 0.56 -52.16 14.90
C GLY A 17 1.62 -53.17 15.37
N GLY A 18 1.35 -53.84 16.48
CA GLY A 18 2.23 -54.77 17.13
C GLY A 18 2.68 -55.95 16.24
N GLU A 19 3.96 -55.99 15.98
CA GLU A 19 4.70 -57.16 15.55
C GLU A 19 6.14 -57.04 16.04
N ASN A 20 6.73 -58.14 16.46
CA ASN A 20 8.08 -58.22 17.06
C ASN A 20 9.16 -57.72 16.10
N VAL A 21 9.90 -56.69 16.52
CA VAL A 21 11.03 -56.16 15.73
C VAL A 21 12.27 -57.02 15.95
N LEU A 22 12.67 -57.72 14.91
CA LEU A 22 13.90 -58.53 14.89
C LEU A 22 15.10 -57.62 14.60
N PHE A 23 15.99 -57.44 15.56
CA PHE A 23 17.24 -56.69 15.34
C PHE A 23 18.28 -57.52 14.67
N LYS A 24 18.70 -57.13 13.47
CA LYS A 24 19.81 -57.77 12.74
C LYS A 24 21.06 -56.89 12.83
N THR A 25 22.06 -57.35 13.60
CA THR A 25 23.32 -56.64 13.74
C THR A 25 24.21 -56.98 12.54
N ILE A 26 24.60 -55.97 11.76
CA ILE A 26 25.57 -56.14 10.66
C ILE A 26 26.95 -55.77 11.15
N ARG A 27 27.87 -56.77 11.21
CA ARG A 27 29.29 -56.55 11.53
C ARG A 27 30.08 -56.33 10.24
N PHE A 28 30.65 -55.17 10.07
CA PHE A 28 31.54 -54.86 8.94
C PHE A 28 32.96 -55.28 9.23
N LYS A 29 33.59 -55.99 8.28
CA LYS A 29 35.02 -56.35 8.38
C LYS A 29 35.91 -55.19 7.93
N PRO A 30 37.10 -54.97 8.52
CA PRO A 30 37.90 -53.76 8.30
C PRO A 30 38.47 -53.55 6.89
N ARG A 31 38.25 -54.48 5.92
CA ARG A 31 38.70 -54.27 4.53
C ARG A 31 37.75 -53.45 3.63
N THR A 32 36.56 -53.18 4.10
CA THR A 32 35.58 -52.38 3.34
C THR A 32 35.63 -50.87 3.70
N GLY A 33 36.37 -50.51 4.75
CA GLY A 33 36.44 -49.11 5.23
C GLY A 33 37.21 -48.16 4.28
N ILE A 34 38.15 -48.67 3.49
CA ILE A 34 38.98 -47.81 2.62
C ILE A 34 38.19 -47.29 1.41
N ILE A 35 37.29 -48.11 0.87
CA ILE A 35 36.47 -47.74 -0.30
C ILE A 35 35.37 -46.73 0.13
N ALA A 36 34.81 -46.91 1.33
CA ALA A 36 33.80 -45.99 1.84
C ALA A 36 34.40 -44.60 2.20
N ALA A 37 35.63 -44.58 2.67
CA ALA A 37 36.32 -43.30 2.97
C ALA A 37 36.66 -42.51 1.66
N ALA A 38 37.05 -43.21 0.60
CA ALA A 38 37.31 -42.58 -0.71
C ALA A 38 36.03 -41.99 -1.34
N ALA A 39 34.90 -42.70 -1.24
CA ALA A 39 33.62 -42.20 -1.74
C ALA A 39 33.11 -40.96 -0.93
N ALA A 40 33.31 -40.92 0.38
CA ALA A 40 32.96 -39.79 1.22
C ALA A 40 33.82 -38.55 0.91
N VAL A 41 35.10 -38.71 0.63
CA VAL A 41 36.02 -37.62 0.26
C VAL A 41 35.65 -37.04 -1.11
N VAL A 42 35.28 -37.89 -2.10
CA VAL A 42 34.85 -37.44 -3.43
C VAL A 42 33.51 -36.66 -3.33
N MET A 43 32.56 -37.06 -2.48
CA MET A 43 31.32 -36.32 -2.25
C MET A 43 31.58 -34.99 -1.51
N LEU A 44 32.52 -34.94 -0.57
CA LEU A 44 32.88 -33.68 0.12
C LEU A 44 33.61 -32.69 -0.81
N ILE A 45 34.45 -33.17 -1.71
CA ILE A 45 35.11 -32.32 -2.72
C ILE A 45 34.10 -31.85 -3.77
N GLY A 46 33.13 -32.68 -4.17
CA GLY A 46 32.04 -32.31 -5.07
C GLY A 46 31.13 -31.19 -4.47
N THR A 47 30.88 -31.23 -3.17
CA THR A 47 30.05 -30.19 -2.50
C THR A 47 30.81 -28.89 -2.23
N VAL A 48 32.14 -28.90 -2.20
CA VAL A 48 32.95 -27.68 -2.03
C VAL A 48 33.14 -26.92 -3.36
N LEU A 49 33.09 -27.63 -4.50
CA LEU A 49 33.21 -26.99 -5.82
C LEU A 49 31.92 -26.43 -6.37
N ILE A 50 30.76 -26.70 -5.71
CA ILE A 50 29.46 -26.05 -6.02
C ILE A 50 29.17 -24.89 -5.01
N LYS A 51 30.16 -24.31 -4.40
CA LYS A 51 30.03 -22.94 -3.91
C LYS A 51 30.06 -22.05 -5.15
N GLY A 52 28.91 -21.95 -5.80
CA GLY A 52 28.62 -20.85 -6.72
C GLY A 52 29.08 -19.56 -6.08
N ALA A 53 29.71 -18.68 -6.85
CA ALA A 53 29.96 -17.31 -6.42
C ALA A 53 28.72 -16.80 -5.66
N PRO A 54 28.88 -16.05 -4.54
CA PRO A 54 27.71 -15.50 -3.86
C PRO A 54 26.88 -14.80 -4.94
N ALA A 55 25.68 -15.32 -5.17
CA ALA A 55 24.74 -14.67 -6.06
C ALA A 55 24.70 -13.24 -5.54
N LYS A 56 25.13 -12.29 -6.37
CA LYS A 56 24.93 -10.87 -6.11
C LYS A 56 23.48 -10.77 -5.68
N PRO A 57 23.14 -10.26 -4.49
CA PRO A 57 21.76 -10.19 -4.10
C PRO A 57 21.06 -9.52 -5.26
N ALA A 58 20.13 -10.22 -5.91
CA ALA A 58 19.27 -9.62 -6.91
C ALA A 58 18.75 -8.39 -6.22
N ALA A 59 19.06 -7.20 -6.74
CA ALA A 59 18.46 -5.97 -6.28
C ALA A 59 16.97 -6.31 -6.19
N ALA A 60 16.37 -6.21 -5.01
CA ALA A 60 14.99 -6.61 -4.82
C ALA A 60 14.20 -5.86 -5.90
N GLU A 61 13.79 -6.57 -6.95
CA GLU A 61 13.03 -5.98 -8.04
C GLU A 61 11.76 -5.45 -7.39
N GLY A 62 11.64 -4.11 -7.31
CA GLY A 62 10.50 -3.47 -6.72
C GLY A 62 9.30 -3.65 -7.63
N VAL A 63 8.11 -3.69 -7.05
CA VAL A 63 6.84 -3.73 -7.78
C VAL A 63 6.49 -2.33 -8.26
N ALA A 64 6.27 -2.17 -9.56
CA ALA A 64 5.80 -0.91 -10.12
C ALA A 64 4.35 -0.64 -9.68
N LEU A 65 4.12 0.50 -9.03
CA LEU A 65 2.81 0.92 -8.54
C LEU A 65 2.45 2.31 -9.11
N PRO A 66 1.63 2.38 -10.14
CA PRO A 66 0.95 3.62 -10.51
C PRO A 66 -0.15 3.94 -9.49
N VAL A 67 -0.23 5.20 -9.09
CA VAL A 67 -1.27 5.73 -8.21
C VAL A 67 -2.03 6.81 -8.95
N ILE A 68 -3.34 6.66 -9.07
CA ILE A 68 -4.22 7.58 -9.77
C ILE A 68 -4.94 8.46 -8.75
N MET A 69 -4.92 9.76 -8.98
CA MET A 69 -5.52 10.76 -8.10
C MET A 69 -6.77 11.33 -8.76
N TYR A 70 -7.91 11.04 -8.17
CA TYR A 70 -9.23 11.60 -8.47
C TYR A 70 -9.62 12.59 -7.37
N HIS A 71 -10.63 13.42 -7.67
CA HIS A 71 -11.31 14.27 -6.67
C HIS A 71 -12.82 14.11 -6.82
N GLY A 72 -13.48 14.92 -7.65
CA GLY A 72 -14.92 14.88 -7.84
C GLY A 72 -15.37 14.16 -9.11
N LEU A 73 -16.58 13.60 -9.07
CA LEU A 73 -17.29 13.05 -10.22
C LEU A 73 -18.65 13.75 -10.36
N LEU A 74 -18.95 14.30 -11.54
CA LEU A 74 -20.25 14.93 -11.79
C LEU A 74 -20.77 14.60 -13.20
N GLU A 75 -22.07 14.41 -13.32
CA GLU A 75 -22.75 14.31 -14.62
C GLU A 75 -22.88 15.67 -15.32
N ASP A 76 -22.95 16.75 -14.54
CA ASP A 76 -23.06 18.12 -15.05
C ASP A 76 -21.77 18.54 -15.77
N LYS A 77 -21.84 18.57 -17.09
CA LYS A 77 -20.70 18.92 -17.98
C LYS A 77 -20.15 20.32 -17.71
N SER A 78 -20.98 21.25 -17.26
CA SER A 78 -20.55 22.64 -17.00
C SER A 78 -19.59 22.75 -15.79
N ARG A 79 -19.56 21.73 -14.94
CA ARG A 79 -18.72 21.66 -13.74
C ARG A 79 -17.50 20.76 -13.90
N GLN A 80 -17.40 20.05 -15.03
CA GLN A 80 -16.26 19.17 -15.31
C GLN A 80 -15.01 20.00 -15.64
N ASN A 81 -13.88 19.58 -15.09
CA ASN A 81 -12.59 20.28 -15.24
C ASN A 81 -11.43 19.32 -14.88
N LYS A 82 -10.23 19.83 -14.69
CA LYS A 82 -9.07 18.98 -14.39
C LYS A 82 -9.18 18.18 -13.05
N TYR A 83 -10.06 18.59 -12.13
CA TYR A 83 -10.29 17.91 -10.86
C TYR A 83 -11.64 17.19 -10.77
N VAL A 84 -12.59 17.54 -11.66
CA VAL A 84 -13.91 16.94 -11.69
C VAL A 84 -14.12 16.29 -13.04
N ILE A 85 -14.17 14.97 -13.09
CA ILE A 85 -14.40 14.19 -14.31
C ILE A 85 -15.87 13.75 -14.40
N SER A 86 -16.29 13.26 -15.57
CA SER A 86 -17.62 12.67 -15.69
C SER A 86 -17.68 11.27 -15.06
N VAL A 87 -18.89 10.85 -14.68
CA VAL A 87 -19.15 9.49 -14.17
C VAL A 87 -18.81 8.45 -15.25
N ASP A 88 -19.12 8.76 -16.54
CA ASP A 88 -18.81 7.87 -17.66
C ASP A 88 -17.30 7.71 -17.90
N GLU A 89 -16.51 8.78 -17.73
CA GLU A 89 -15.05 8.69 -17.80
C GLU A 89 -14.51 7.78 -16.71
N PHE A 90 -14.99 7.94 -15.48
CA PHE A 90 -14.55 7.08 -14.38
C PHE A 90 -14.95 5.61 -14.62
N LYS A 91 -16.19 5.35 -15.07
CA LYS A 91 -16.62 3.99 -15.44
C LYS A 91 -15.78 3.40 -16.58
N SER A 92 -15.39 4.23 -17.53
CA SER A 92 -14.50 3.82 -18.63
C SER A 92 -13.09 3.53 -18.15
N ASP A 93 -12.59 4.28 -17.16
CA ASP A 93 -11.30 4.02 -16.51
C ASP A 93 -11.30 2.66 -15.81
N LEU A 94 -12.33 2.35 -15.01
CA LEU A 94 -12.45 1.06 -14.34
C LEU A 94 -12.54 -0.10 -15.33
N ARG A 95 -13.28 0.07 -16.42
CA ARG A 95 -13.36 -0.94 -17.49
C ARG A 95 -12.00 -1.16 -18.14
N TYR A 96 -11.30 -0.08 -18.53
CA TYR A 96 -9.96 -0.17 -19.09
C TYR A 96 -9.00 -0.96 -18.16
N LEU A 97 -8.99 -0.64 -16.89
CA LEU A 97 -8.15 -1.34 -15.91
C LEU A 97 -8.51 -2.82 -15.80
N LYS A 98 -9.80 -3.15 -15.78
CA LYS A 98 -10.29 -4.54 -15.71
C LYS A 98 -9.89 -5.33 -16.96
N ASP A 99 -10.10 -4.76 -18.14
CA ASP A 99 -9.80 -5.40 -19.43
C ASP A 99 -8.29 -5.64 -19.61
N ASN A 100 -7.43 -4.82 -18.95
CA ASN A 100 -5.99 -4.94 -18.98
C ASN A 100 -5.41 -5.69 -17.77
N GLY A 101 -6.24 -6.31 -16.93
CA GLY A 101 -5.84 -7.18 -15.83
C GLY A 101 -5.24 -6.48 -14.62
N TYR A 102 -5.51 -5.18 -14.43
CA TYR A 102 -5.08 -4.45 -13.25
C TYR A 102 -5.95 -4.77 -12.04
N SER A 103 -5.32 -4.93 -10.88
CA SER A 103 -5.99 -5.14 -9.60
C SER A 103 -5.74 -3.97 -8.68
N THR A 104 -6.80 -3.44 -8.05
CA THR A 104 -6.64 -2.32 -7.13
C THR A 104 -6.09 -2.78 -5.79
N VAL A 105 -5.15 -1.99 -5.27
CA VAL A 105 -4.58 -2.13 -3.93
C VAL A 105 -4.85 -0.86 -3.12
N VAL A 106 -4.82 -0.99 -1.79
CA VAL A 106 -4.96 0.12 -0.84
C VAL A 106 -3.68 0.25 0.00
N VAL A 107 -3.59 1.27 0.83
CA VAL A 107 -2.38 1.53 1.64
C VAL A 107 -2.04 0.37 2.56
N GLN A 108 -3.05 -0.27 3.16
CA GLN A 108 -2.83 -1.42 4.03
C GLN A 108 -2.17 -2.60 3.28
N ASP A 109 -2.54 -2.84 2.01
CA ASP A 109 -1.91 -3.87 1.18
C ASP A 109 -0.41 -3.59 0.97
N LEU A 110 -0.03 -2.31 0.80
CA LEU A 110 1.38 -1.90 0.69
C LEU A 110 2.14 -2.08 2.01
N ILE A 111 1.53 -1.69 3.14
CA ILE A 111 2.10 -1.88 4.46
C ILE A 111 2.31 -3.38 4.74
N ASP A 112 1.35 -4.22 4.40
CA ASP A 112 1.44 -5.66 4.57
C ASP A 112 2.47 -6.29 3.63
N TYR A 113 2.59 -5.80 2.41
CA TYR A 113 3.68 -6.18 1.52
C TYR A 113 5.04 -5.90 2.15
N VAL A 114 5.28 -4.68 2.62
CA VAL A 114 6.57 -4.26 3.20
C VAL A 114 6.86 -4.96 4.53
N LYS A 115 5.90 -4.96 5.47
CA LYS A 115 6.13 -5.41 6.85
C LYS A 115 5.92 -6.90 7.09
N LYS A 116 4.97 -7.52 6.37
CA LYS A 116 4.56 -8.92 6.60
C LYS A 116 5.00 -9.86 5.47
N GLY A 117 5.51 -9.31 4.36
CA GLY A 117 5.89 -10.14 3.20
C GLY A 117 4.70 -10.58 2.33
N SER A 118 3.49 -10.08 2.57
CA SER A 118 2.31 -10.40 1.76
C SER A 118 2.57 -10.04 0.29
N PRO A 119 2.17 -10.86 -0.68
CA PRO A 119 2.36 -10.54 -2.09
C PRO A 119 1.38 -9.42 -2.53
N LEU A 120 1.83 -8.57 -3.45
CA LEU A 120 0.93 -7.72 -4.24
C LEU A 120 0.48 -8.48 -5.50
N PRO A 121 -0.65 -8.12 -6.12
CA PRO A 121 -1.05 -8.70 -7.41
C PRO A 121 -0.05 -8.34 -8.52
N ASP A 122 -0.07 -9.07 -9.64
CA ASP A 122 0.89 -8.89 -10.74
C ASP A 122 0.87 -7.49 -11.37
N LYS A 123 -0.31 -6.90 -11.51
CA LYS A 123 -0.53 -5.55 -12.04
C LYS A 123 -1.26 -4.69 -10.99
N PRO A 124 -0.57 -4.27 -9.89
CA PRO A 124 -1.20 -3.45 -8.87
C PRO A 124 -1.38 -2.02 -9.36
N ILE A 125 -2.50 -1.41 -8.98
CA ILE A 125 -2.78 0.01 -9.16
C ILE A 125 -3.52 0.54 -7.93
N MET A 126 -3.24 1.77 -7.50
CA MET A 126 -3.99 2.39 -6.42
C MET A 126 -4.83 3.56 -6.95
N LEU A 127 -6.11 3.57 -6.60
CA LEU A 127 -7.04 4.65 -6.95
C LEU A 127 -7.30 5.47 -5.69
N THR A 128 -6.93 6.75 -5.71
CA THR A 128 -7.08 7.66 -4.56
C THR A 128 -8.08 8.75 -4.89
N PHE A 129 -8.88 9.15 -3.90
CA PHE A 129 -9.84 10.25 -3.99
C PHE A 129 -9.54 11.24 -2.87
N ASP A 130 -9.24 12.48 -3.23
CA ASP A 130 -8.96 13.54 -2.28
C ASP A 130 -10.23 14.33 -1.93
N ASP A 131 -10.15 15.17 -0.91
CA ASP A 131 -11.12 16.13 -0.40
C ASP A 131 -12.35 15.51 0.27
N GLY A 132 -12.82 14.33 -0.15
CA GLY A 132 -14.01 13.71 0.44
C GLY A 132 -15.33 14.27 -0.07
N PHE A 133 -15.45 14.57 -1.37
CA PHE A 133 -16.70 15.05 -1.96
C PHE A 133 -17.83 14.01 -1.83
N TYR A 134 -19.05 14.47 -1.56
CA TYR A 134 -20.25 13.62 -1.46
C TYR A 134 -20.53 12.84 -2.76
N ASN A 135 -20.18 13.39 -3.91
CA ASN A 135 -20.30 12.70 -5.19
C ASN A 135 -19.44 11.43 -5.31
N ASN A 136 -18.42 11.26 -4.47
CA ASN A 136 -17.68 10.00 -4.40
C ASN A 136 -18.56 8.87 -3.80
N TYR A 137 -19.42 9.18 -2.83
CA TYR A 137 -20.41 8.23 -2.31
C TYR A 137 -21.47 7.88 -3.34
N VAL A 138 -21.98 8.91 -4.03
CA VAL A 138 -23.09 8.73 -4.98
C VAL A 138 -22.66 8.01 -6.26
N TYR A 139 -21.47 8.29 -6.78
CA TYR A 139 -21.04 7.81 -8.08
C TYR A 139 -19.85 6.85 -8.04
N ALA A 140 -18.77 7.18 -7.33
CA ALA A 140 -17.57 6.35 -7.31
C ALA A 140 -17.80 5.05 -6.54
N TYR A 141 -18.33 5.12 -5.33
CA TYR A 141 -18.50 3.96 -4.46
C TYR A 141 -19.37 2.83 -5.05
N PRO A 142 -20.53 3.09 -5.67
CA PRO A 142 -21.28 2.06 -6.38
C PRO A 142 -20.50 1.39 -7.51
N LEU A 143 -19.75 2.18 -8.28
CA LEU A 143 -18.90 1.65 -9.35
C LEU A 143 -17.76 0.78 -8.83
N MET A 144 -17.13 1.16 -7.70
CA MET A 144 -16.11 0.30 -7.07
C MET A 144 -16.69 -1.06 -6.66
N LYS A 145 -17.95 -1.10 -6.20
CA LYS A 145 -18.66 -2.37 -5.93
C LYS A 145 -18.96 -3.14 -7.21
N GLU A 146 -19.45 -2.47 -8.26
CA GLU A 146 -19.77 -3.08 -9.57
C GLU A 146 -18.54 -3.78 -10.18
N PHE A 147 -17.38 -3.13 -10.11
CA PHE A 147 -16.13 -3.65 -10.71
C PHE A 147 -15.33 -4.56 -9.79
N ASP A 148 -15.75 -4.76 -8.54
CA ASP A 148 -15.02 -5.51 -7.51
C ASP A 148 -13.65 -4.89 -7.22
N TYR A 149 -13.58 -3.57 -7.15
CA TYR A 149 -12.37 -2.79 -6.90
C TYR A 149 -12.38 -2.13 -5.53
N LYS A 150 -11.20 -1.73 -5.06
CA LYS A 150 -10.97 -0.95 -3.84
C LYS A 150 -10.45 0.44 -4.20
N MET A 151 -10.71 1.43 -3.33
CA MET A 151 -10.14 2.78 -3.42
C MET A 151 -9.67 3.29 -2.07
N VAL A 152 -8.79 4.28 -2.09
CA VAL A 152 -8.36 5.05 -0.93
C VAL A 152 -9.06 6.40 -0.97
N LEU A 153 -9.74 6.78 0.10
CA LEU A 153 -10.39 8.07 0.26
C LEU A 153 -9.64 8.88 1.32
N CYS A 154 -9.26 10.11 0.98
CA CYS A 154 -8.55 11.04 1.84
C CYS A 154 -9.43 12.29 2.08
N PRO A 155 -10.39 12.24 3.02
CA PRO A 155 -11.25 13.38 3.30
C PRO A 155 -10.52 14.45 4.12
N VAL A 156 -11.04 15.69 4.07
CA VAL A 156 -10.67 16.80 4.96
C VAL A 156 -11.62 16.77 6.16
N GLY A 157 -11.07 16.68 7.38
CA GLY A 157 -11.85 16.45 8.60
C GLY A 157 -12.86 17.56 8.89
N SER A 158 -12.45 18.82 8.82
CA SER A 158 -13.32 19.98 9.09
C SER A 158 -14.50 20.08 8.11
N TYR A 159 -14.30 19.68 6.86
CA TYR A 159 -15.39 19.60 5.88
C TYR A 159 -16.36 18.47 6.25
N THR A 160 -15.83 17.31 6.63
CA THR A 160 -16.65 16.17 7.05
C THR A 160 -17.48 16.49 8.28
N ASP A 161 -16.91 17.18 9.30
CA ASP A 161 -17.65 17.62 10.49
C ASP A 161 -18.78 18.58 10.09
N THR A 162 -18.46 19.60 9.29
CA THR A 162 -19.44 20.59 8.81
C THR A 162 -20.64 19.92 8.14
N PHE A 163 -20.41 18.94 7.26
CA PHE A 163 -21.48 18.24 6.55
C PHE A 163 -22.14 17.13 7.38
N THR A 164 -21.51 16.70 8.46
CA THR A 164 -22.15 15.86 9.49
C THR A 164 -23.12 16.66 10.33
N GLU A 165 -22.76 17.90 10.72
CA GLU A 165 -23.60 18.77 11.53
C GLU A 165 -24.79 19.34 10.75
N ASN A 166 -24.58 19.82 9.53
CA ASN A 166 -25.64 20.47 8.75
C ASN A 166 -26.52 19.48 7.95
N GLY A 167 -26.06 18.23 7.74
CA GLY A 167 -26.79 17.17 7.05
C GLY A 167 -26.99 17.39 5.54
N ASP A 168 -26.34 18.38 4.93
CA ASP A 168 -26.51 18.69 3.51
C ASP A 168 -25.85 17.61 2.63
N LYS A 169 -26.62 17.10 1.65
CA LYS A 169 -26.21 15.99 0.73
C LYS A 169 -26.45 16.34 -0.72
N HIS A 170 -25.88 17.41 -1.18
CA HIS A 170 -25.97 17.84 -2.56
C HIS A 170 -24.75 17.40 -3.36
N VAL A 171 -24.94 16.61 -4.42
CA VAL A 171 -23.87 15.97 -5.21
C VAL A 171 -22.86 16.94 -5.82
N ALA A 172 -23.24 18.19 -6.07
CA ALA A 172 -22.39 19.15 -6.76
C ALA A 172 -21.43 19.93 -5.86
N TYR A 173 -21.70 20.00 -4.53
CA TYR A 173 -20.89 20.83 -3.63
C TYR A 173 -20.73 20.30 -2.21
N SER A 174 -21.52 19.30 -1.76
CA SER A 174 -21.39 18.78 -0.41
C SER A 174 -20.19 17.85 -0.29
N TYR A 175 -19.66 17.78 0.94
CA TYR A 175 -18.68 16.78 1.33
C TYR A 175 -19.36 15.62 2.06
N LEU A 176 -18.64 14.53 2.20
CA LEU A 176 -19.07 13.35 2.93
C LEU A 176 -19.22 13.67 4.43
N ASN A 177 -20.27 13.16 5.04
CA ASN A 177 -20.39 13.10 6.49
C ASN A 177 -19.79 11.80 7.05
N TRP A 178 -19.61 11.71 8.37
CA TRP A 178 -19.02 10.54 9.02
C TRP A 178 -19.84 9.26 8.83
N THR A 179 -21.17 9.38 8.71
CA THR A 179 -22.04 8.21 8.47
C THR A 179 -21.79 7.60 7.10
N ASP A 180 -21.69 8.44 6.06
CA ASP A 180 -21.39 7.98 4.69
C ASP A 180 -19.99 7.35 4.62
N ILE A 181 -18.99 8.00 5.24
CA ILE A 181 -17.61 7.49 5.31
C ILE A 181 -17.55 6.14 6.04
N LYS A 182 -18.30 6.00 7.15
CA LYS A 182 -18.38 4.74 7.88
C LYS A 182 -18.97 3.62 7.03
N GLU A 183 -20.07 3.87 6.33
CA GLU A 183 -20.66 2.88 5.43
C GLU A 183 -19.66 2.44 4.33
N MET A 184 -19.00 3.42 3.70
CA MET A 184 -17.99 3.14 2.69
C MET A 184 -16.83 2.29 3.25
N SER A 185 -16.35 2.62 4.43
CA SER A 185 -15.26 1.89 5.11
C SER A 185 -15.68 0.47 5.50
N ASP A 186 -16.88 0.31 6.09
CA ASP A 186 -17.41 -0.99 6.55
C ASP A 186 -17.64 -1.96 5.37
N SER A 187 -17.85 -1.46 4.17
CA SER A 187 -17.98 -2.29 2.96
C SER A 187 -16.70 -3.04 2.60
N GLY A 188 -15.54 -2.64 3.13
CA GLY A 188 -14.23 -3.17 2.77
C GLY A 188 -13.73 -2.72 1.39
N ARG A 189 -14.46 -1.82 0.71
CA ARG A 189 -14.10 -1.30 -0.62
C ARG A 189 -13.37 0.04 -0.56
N VAL A 190 -13.50 0.75 0.55
CA VAL A 190 -12.92 2.09 0.72
C VAL A 190 -12.06 2.13 1.97
N GLU A 191 -10.79 2.40 1.78
CA GLU A 191 -9.85 2.66 2.87
C GLU A 191 -9.76 4.16 3.12
N ILE A 192 -9.97 4.58 4.37
CA ILE A 192 -9.99 5.99 4.75
C ILE A 192 -8.60 6.40 5.25
N GLN A 193 -8.07 7.48 4.66
CA GLN A 193 -6.77 8.04 5.00
C GLN A 193 -6.89 9.56 5.26
N SER A 194 -5.80 10.23 5.59
CA SER A 194 -5.82 11.64 6.00
C SER A 194 -5.51 12.59 4.85
N HIS A 195 -6.31 13.68 4.74
CA HIS A 195 -5.99 14.86 3.92
C HIS A 195 -5.96 16.15 4.76
N THR A 196 -5.51 16.07 6.01
CA THR A 196 -5.58 17.04 7.12
C THR A 196 -6.94 17.07 7.80
N TYR A 197 -6.99 17.67 9.00
CA TYR A 197 -8.25 18.06 9.61
C TYR A 197 -8.71 19.41 9.03
N ASP A 198 -7.90 20.47 9.11
CA ASP A 198 -8.25 21.83 8.67
C ASP A 198 -7.11 22.58 7.95
N LEU A 199 -6.04 21.88 7.55
CA LEU A 199 -4.93 22.48 6.81
C LEU A 199 -5.09 22.35 5.28
N HIS A 200 -6.32 22.49 4.77
CA HIS A 200 -6.62 22.45 3.33
C HIS A 200 -6.96 23.86 2.80
N ALA A 201 -6.18 24.84 3.18
CA ALA A 201 -6.32 26.22 2.67
C ALA A 201 -5.21 26.56 1.66
N ILE A 202 -5.52 27.47 0.74
CA ILE A 202 -4.55 28.11 -0.14
C ILE A 202 -4.87 29.61 -0.19
N ASP A 203 -3.95 30.42 0.32
CA ASP A 203 -4.01 31.86 0.30
C ASP A 203 -2.61 32.47 0.11
N GLN A 204 -2.44 33.76 0.39
CA GLN A 204 -1.14 34.45 0.22
C GLN A 204 -0.04 33.91 1.17
N SER A 205 -0.40 33.36 2.33
CA SER A 205 0.51 32.89 3.37
C SER A 205 0.50 31.37 3.54
N HIS A 206 -0.61 30.71 3.22
CA HIS A 206 -0.80 29.27 3.44
C HIS A 206 -0.93 28.50 2.14
N LYS A 207 -0.32 27.32 2.09
CA LYS A 207 -0.52 26.35 1.03
C LYS A 207 -0.54 24.95 1.65
N GLY A 208 -1.75 24.48 1.96
CA GLY A 208 -1.95 23.20 2.61
C GLY A 208 -1.19 23.09 3.93
N SER A 209 -0.66 21.92 4.20
CA SER A 209 0.13 21.61 5.40
C SER A 209 1.56 22.15 5.38
N LYS A 210 1.96 22.91 4.34
CA LYS A 210 3.31 23.44 4.23
C LYS A 210 3.61 24.45 5.33
N LYS A 211 4.87 24.50 5.77
CA LYS A 211 5.39 25.52 6.68
C LYS A 211 5.21 26.90 6.08
N VAL A 212 4.67 27.83 6.84
CA VAL A 212 4.44 29.20 6.39
C VAL A 212 5.68 30.09 6.59
N SER A 213 5.74 31.20 5.87
CA SER A 213 6.87 32.13 6.01
C SER A 213 6.90 32.74 7.42
N GLY A 214 8.07 32.74 8.05
CA GLY A 214 8.27 33.23 9.42
C GLY A 214 7.90 32.26 10.54
N GLU A 215 7.28 31.14 10.23
CA GLU A 215 6.98 30.10 11.22
C GLU A 215 8.27 29.40 11.67
N THR A 216 8.49 29.26 12.98
CA THR A 216 9.61 28.47 13.51
C THR A 216 9.39 26.96 13.29
N ALA A 217 10.40 26.15 13.50
CA ALA A 217 10.25 24.70 13.40
C ALA A 217 9.28 24.14 14.47
N ASP A 218 9.32 24.71 15.69
CA ASP A 218 8.45 24.29 16.80
C ASP A 218 7.00 24.68 16.56
N GLN A 219 6.73 25.90 16.08
CA GLN A 219 5.37 26.35 15.72
C GLN A 219 4.79 25.48 14.59
N TYR A 220 5.59 25.19 13.56
CA TYR A 220 5.17 24.29 12.49
C TYR A 220 4.83 22.91 13.00
N ARG A 221 5.69 22.35 13.88
CA ARG A 221 5.47 21.06 14.49
C ARG A 221 4.17 21.04 15.31
N GLU A 222 3.97 22.02 16.18
CA GLU A 222 2.77 22.13 17.01
C GLU A 222 1.51 22.14 16.15
N ARG A 223 1.44 23.03 15.16
CA ARG A 223 0.31 23.14 14.22
C ARG A 223 0.04 21.84 13.45
N LEU A 224 1.08 21.19 12.96
CA LEU A 224 0.93 19.97 12.18
C LEU A 224 0.52 18.78 13.07
N VAL A 225 1.08 18.66 14.27
CA VAL A 225 0.72 17.63 15.25
C VAL A 225 -0.73 17.81 15.71
N GLU A 226 -1.14 19.02 16.05
CA GLU A 226 -2.52 19.31 16.47
C GLU A 226 -3.53 18.90 15.39
N ASP A 227 -3.34 19.38 14.17
CA ASP A 227 -4.25 19.11 13.05
C ASP A 227 -4.35 17.60 12.70
N LEU A 228 -3.22 16.96 12.52
CA LEU A 228 -3.20 15.56 12.09
C LEU A 228 -3.63 14.62 13.21
N SER A 229 -3.32 14.92 14.46
CA SER A 229 -3.81 14.13 15.60
C SER A 229 -5.33 14.25 15.72
N LYS A 230 -5.88 15.44 15.48
CA LYS A 230 -7.33 15.64 15.45
C LYS A 230 -7.96 14.80 14.33
N MET A 231 -7.42 14.82 13.12
CA MET A 231 -7.92 14.00 12.02
C MET A 231 -7.88 12.50 12.35
N GLN A 232 -6.81 12.02 12.95
CA GLN A 232 -6.69 10.62 13.38
C GLN A 232 -7.72 10.28 14.46
N GLN A 233 -7.92 11.17 15.45
CA GLN A 233 -8.88 10.99 16.53
C GLN A 233 -10.32 10.93 15.99
N GLU A 234 -10.74 11.92 15.19
CA GLU A 234 -12.09 11.95 14.60
C GLU A 234 -12.35 10.71 13.73
N THR A 235 -11.40 10.35 12.88
CA THR A 235 -11.54 9.16 12.04
C THR A 235 -11.66 7.89 12.90
N THR A 236 -10.83 7.76 13.93
CA THR A 236 -10.85 6.59 14.82
C THR A 236 -12.17 6.50 15.60
N GLN A 237 -12.68 7.62 16.10
CA GLN A 237 -13.93 7.66 16.86
C GLN A 237 -15.15 7.33 16.01
N ASN A 238 -15.20 7.83 14.77
CA ASN A 238 -16.35 7.66 13.90
C ASN A 238 -16.38 6.33 13.15
N ILE A 239 -15.20 5.82 12.74
CA ILE A 239 -15.15 4.61 11.89
C ILE A 239 -14.37 3.44 12.50
N GLY A 240 -13.73 3.62 13.67
CA GLY A 240 -12.98 2.56 14.36
C GLY A 240 -11.63 2.21 13.72
N ARG A 241 -11.10 3.05 12.84
CA ARG A 241 -9.81 2.86 12.14
C ARG A 241 -9.01 4.14 12.15
N THR A 242 -7.73 4.06 12.49
CA THR A 242 -6.81 5.21 12.47
C THR A 242 -6.15 5.32 11.11
N PRO A 243 -6.15 6.50 10.46
CA PRO A 243 -5.41 6.73 9.23
C PRO A 243 -3.91 6.47 9.41
N THR A 244 -3.33 5.72 8.49
CA THR A 244 -1.89 5.40 8.45
C THR A 244 -1.17 6.01 7.26
N ALA A 245 -1.91 6.68 6.35
CA ALA A 245 -1.36 7.44 5.25
C ALA A 245 -1.82 8.89 5.27
N PHE A 246 -0.96 9.76 4.73
CA PHE A 246 -1.22 11.18 4.61
C PHE A 246 -1.03 11.65 3.16
N ALA A 247 -2.09 12.20 2.57
CA ALA A 247 -2.01 12.89 1.28
C ALA A 247 -1.76 14.38 1.52
N TYR A 248 -0.64 14.91 1.02
CA TYR A 248 -0.31 16.32 1.17
C TYR A 248 -1.25 17.20 0.34
N PRO A 249 -2.04 18.11 0.95
CA PRO A 249 -2.85 19.06 0.21
C PRO A 249 -2.01 19.86 -0.80
N TYR A 250 -2.48 19.94 -2.04
CA TYR A 250 -1.78 20.60 -3.15
C TYR A 250 -0.39 20.02 -3.47
N GLY A 251 -0.01 18.87 -2.92
CA GLY A 251 1.34 18.34 -2.98
C GLY A 251 2.38 19.24 -2.31
N ALA A 252 1.95 20.11 -1.39
CA ALA A 252 2.82 21.10 -0.74
C ALA A 252 3.54 20.49 0.47
N ILE A 253 4.84 20.22 0.30
CA ILE A 253 5.69 19.53 1.29
C ILE A 253 6.66 20.49 1.93
N SER A 254 6.93 20.29 3.21
CA SER A 254 8.08 20.87 3.92
C SER A 254 8.99 19.77 4.40
N LYS A 255 10.30 19.98 4.33
CA LYS A 255 11.33 19.00 4.74
C LYS A 255 11.17 18.54 6.20
N GLU A 256 10.59 19.39 7.04
CA GLU A 256 10.33 19.13 8.45
C GLU A 256 9.12 18.22 8.68
N ALA A 257 8.24 18.02 7.66
CA ALA A 257 6.99 17.27 7.82
C ALA A 257 7.23 15.78 8.07
N LEU A 258 8.09 15.15 7.29
CA LEU A 258 8.24 13.68 7.30
C LEU A 258 8.63 13.11 8.68
N PRO A 259 9.58 13.66 9.43
CA PRO A 259 9.85 13.20 10.79
C PRO A 259 8.63 13.27 11.71
N ILE A 260 7.86 14.35 11.64
CA ILE A 260 6.64 14.56 12.44
C ILE A 260 5.57 13.51 12.07
N LEU A 261 5.37 13.27 10.79
CA LEU A 261 4.41 12.25 10.31
C LEU A 261 4.77 10.84 10.80
N LYS A 262 6.05 10.49 10.76
CA LYS A 262 6.54 9.20 11.30
C LYS A 262 6.29 9.07 12.80
N GLU A 263 6.49 10.12 13.57
CA GLU A 263 6.22 10.15 15.02
C GLU A 263 4.72 10.00 15.32
N LEU A 264 3.84 10.56 14.46
CA LEU A 264 2.40 10.39 14.53
C LEU A 264 1.91 9.01 14.05
N GLY A 265 2.83 8.13 13.61
CA GLY A 265 2.50 6.76 13.18
C GLY A 265 2.07 6.62 11.72
N PHE A 266 2.19 7.66 10.90
CA PHE A 266 1.97 7.52 9.47
C PHE A 266 3.06 6.64 8.85
N ALA A 267 2.64 5.64 8.09
CA ALA A 267 3.50 4.68 7.41
C ALA A 267 3.60 4.92 5.89
N CYS A 268 2.80 5.84 5.37
CA CYS A 268 2.76 6.18 3.95
C CYS A 268 2.45 7.66 3.77
N THR A 269 3.03 8.29 2.75
CA THR A 269 2.62 9.63 2.33
C THR A 269 2.49 9.72 0.82
N MET A 270 1.61 10.60 0.35
CA MET A 270 1.27 10.76 -1.08
C MET A 270 1.41 12.20 -1.50
N THR A 271 2.04 12.43 -2.66
CA THR A 271 2.25 13.75 -3.26
C THR A 271 1.42 13.95 -4.52
N CYS A 272 1.54 15.12 -5.16
CA CYS A 272 0.96 15.38 -6.48
C CYS A 272 2.01 15.29 -7.62
N GLU A 273 3.18 14.71 -7.35
CA GLU A 273 4.20 14.50 -8.36
C GLU A 273 3.83 13.32 -9.25
N SER A 274 3.76 13.55 -10.57
CA SER A 274 3.37 12.51 -11.53
C SER A 274 4.50 11.54 -11.81
N ARG A 275 4.49 10.39 -11.12
CA ARG A 275 5.42 9.28 -11.36
C ARG A 275 4.82 7.94 -10.94
N THR A 276 5.27 6.88 -11.58
CA THR A 276 5.06 5.50 -11.10
C THR A 276 6.05 5.22 -9.98
N ASN A 277 5.57 4.63 -8.90
CA ASN A 277 6.37 4.29 -7.73
C ASN A 277 6.97 2.89 -7.88
N THR A 278 8.11 2.66 -7.22
CA THR A 278 8.71 1.33 -7.09
C THR A 278 8.59 0.90 -5.64
N ILE A 279 7.72 -0.07 -5.37
CA ILE A 279 7.48 -0.59 -4.03
C ILE A 279 8.45 -1.73 -3.77
N THR A 280 9.31 -1.57 -2.78
CA THR A 280 10.30 -2.55 -2.33
C THR A 280 9.91 -3.12 -0.98
N ARG A 281 10.80 -3.87 -0.33
CA ARG A 281 10.63 -4.32 1.06
C ARG A 281 11.14 -3.29 2.08
N ASP A 282 11.70 -2.18 1.63
CA ASP A 282 12.12 -1.07 2.46
C ASP A 282 10.90 -0.17 2.77
N PRO A 283 10.53 0.04 4.05
CA PRO A 283 9.43 0.92 4.44
C PRO A 283 9.57 2.37 3.91
N GLU A 284 10.79 2.84 3.68
CA GLU A 284 11.02 4.20 3.17
C GLU A 284 10.41 4.41 1.77
N CYS A 285 10.21 3.35 0.98
CA CYS A 285 9.60 3.46 -0.34
C CYS A 285 8.12 3.88 -0.31
N LEU A 286 7.45 3.83 0.85
CA LEU A 286 6.06 4.24 1.02
C LEU A 286 5.88 5.74 1.29
N PHE A 287 6.97 6.48 1.48
CA PHE A 287 6.90 7.92 1.69
C PHE A 287 7.03 8.69 0.37
N GLU A 288 6.22 9.75 0.27
CA GLU A 288 6.14 10.62 -0.91
C GLU A 288 5.76 9.88 -2.21
N LEU A 289 4.81 8.95 -2.13
CA LEU A 289 4.30 8.29 -3.34
C LEU A 289 3.78 9.31 -4.34
N GLY A 290 4.31 9.26 -5.57
CA GLY A 290 3.83 10.07 -6.68
C GLY A 290 2.47 9.62 -7.17
N ARG A 291 1.62 10.56 -7.63
CA ARG A 291 0.28 10.29 -8.11
C ARG A 291 0.01 11.00 -9.43
N TYR A 292 -0.67 10.32 -10.34
CA TYR A 292 -1.11 10.88 -11.60
C TYR A 292 -2.53 11.48 -11.46
N LEU A 293 -2.66 12.79 -11.62
CA LEU A 293 -3.98 13.43 -11.68
C LEU A 293 -4.76 12.94 -12.91
N ARG A 294 -6.01 12.54 -12.70
CA ARG A 294 -6.93 12.16 -13.77
C ARG A 294 -7.80 13.36 -14.21
N PRO A 295 -7.44 14.05 -15.31
CA PRO A 295 -8.21 15.20 -15.78
C PRO A 295 -9.40 14.78 -16.63
N HIS A 296 -10.45 15.63 -16.68
CA HIS A 296 -11.54 15.52 -17.63
C HIS A 296 -11.09 15.71 -19.09
N GLY A 297 -11.84 15.13 -20.03
CA GLY A 297 -11.67 15.34 -21.47
C GLY A 297 -10.58 14.49 -22.13
N VAL A 298 -9.99 13.53 -21.39
CA VAL A 298 -9.00 12.60 -21.92
C VAL A 298 -9.56 11.18 -21.86
N SER A 299 -9.58 10.46 -23.00
CA SER A 299 -10.05 9.06 -23.01
C SER A 299 -9.17 8.18 -22.10
N SER A 300 -9.78 7.15 -21.50
CA SER A 300 -9.09 6.22 -20.59
C SER A 300 -7.87 5.59 -21.24
N SER A 301 -7.98 5.10 -22.47
CA SER A 301 -6.84 4.51 -23.20
C SER A 301 -5.70 5.51 -23.37
N ARG A 302 -6.00 6.74 -23.83
CA ARG A 302 -4.96 7.77 -23.97
C ARG A 302 -4.32 8.13 -22.64
N TYR A 303 -5.11 8.26 -21.58
CA TYR A 303 -4.60 8.60 -20.24
C TYR A 303 -3.69 7.49 -19.71
N PHE A 304 -4.17 6.27 -19.69
CA PHE A 304 -3.41 5.16 -19.10
C PHE A 304 -2.18 4.78 -19.94
N GLU A 305 -2.27 4.79 -21.27
CA GLU A 305 -1.14 4.42 -22.14
C GLU A 305 -0.11 5.54 -22.29
N LYS A 306 -0.53 6.81 -22.40
CA LYS A 306 0.38 7.92 -22.75
C LYS A 306 0.83 8.72 -21.52
N THR A 307 -0.04 8.90 -20.52
CA THR A 307 0.28 9.68 -19.32
C THR A 307 0.84 8.79 -18.22
N VAL A 308 0.10 7.75 -17.84
CA VAL A 308 0.53 6.81 -16.78
C VAL A 308 1.53 5.79 -17.30
N LYS A 309 1.49 5.49 -18.60
CA LYS A 309 2.34 4.52 -19.31
C LYS A 309 2.15 3.09 -18.78
N LEU A 310 0.90 2.72 -18.55
CA LEU A 310 0.55 1.34 -18.21
C LEU A 310 0.87 0.41 -19.39
N GLN A 311 1.26 -0.81 -19.05
CA GLN A 311 1.43 -1.87 -20.06
C GLN A 311 0.05 -2.41 -20.44
N SER A 312 -0.30 -2.31 -21.71
CA SER A 312 -1.46 -3.01 -22.30
C SER A 312 -1.18 -4.51 -22.33
N SER A 313 -2.22 -5.29 -22.18
CA SER A 313 -2.19 -6.77 -22.24
C SER A 313 -1.95 -7.23 -23.66
#